data_299ab20b5d70dcb4f99bbb225ff66044
#
_entry.id   299ab20b5d70dcb4f99bbb225ff66044
#
_cell.length_a   1.000
_cell.length_b   1.000
_cell.length_c   1.000
_cell.angle_alpha   90.00
_cell.angle_beta   90.00
_cell.angle_gamma   90.00
#
_symmetry.space_group_name_H-M   'P 1'
#
loop_
_entity.id
_entity.type
_entity.pdbx_description
1 polymer ?
#
loop_
_entity_poly.entity_id
_entity_poly.type
_entity_poly.pdbx_seq_one_letter_code
_entity_poly.pdbx_strand_id
1 'polypeptide(L)'
;IMMNMASAFGLYCISSKKIDLKMLNLNNIFDLPGRLQKIQLNSNKCLYIDYAHTPAALENILLSLKKKYKGNLICLFGCGGDRDQGKRPLMGEVADSLADKIILTNDNPRFENQKKIIEDILEGIKDLNKVEIITERTKAIKSGLKLLSEEKEGSVLLLAGKGHESNQEIKRKTIQSNDYEIVRGFI
;
A
#
# COMPACT_ATOMS: atom_id res chain seq x y z
N ILE A 1 11.65 -4.47 -6.12
CA ILE A 1 12.74 -5.09 -5.32
C ILE A 1 13.79 -5.69 -6.26
N MET A 2 13.45 -6.61 -7.17
CA MET A 2 14.41 -7.25 -8.08
C MET A 2 15.25 -6.25 -8.89
N MET A 3 14.67 -5.20 -9.46
CA MET A 3 15.42 -4.16 -10.18
C MET A 3 16.42 -3.42 -9.30
N ASN A 4 16.03 -3.05 -8.08
CA ASN A 4 16.93 -2.37 -7.15
C ASN A 4 18.09 -3.28 -6.71
N MET A 5 17.83 -4.57 -6.54
CA MET A 5 18.86 -5.56 -6.25
C MET A 5 19.82 -5.76 -7.43
N ALA A 6 19.29 -5.84 -8.65
CA ALA A 6 20.11 -5.92 -9.86
C ALA A 6 21.00 -4.68 -10.02
N SER A 7 20.47 -3.49 -9.75
CA SER A 7 21.24 -2.24 -9.78
C SER A 7 22.33 -2.20 -8.71
N ALA A 8 22.00 -2.58 -7.46
CA ALA A 8 22.97 -2.64 -6.37
C ALA A 8 24.08 -3.66 -6.65
N PHE A 9 23.72 -4.83 -7.19
CA PHE A 9 24.67 -5.85 -7.61
C PHE A 9 25.55 -5.38 -8.77
N GLY A 10 24.96 -4.71 -9.77
CA GLY A 10 25.71 -4.13 -10.87
C GLY A 10 26.74 -3.10 -10.38
N LEU A 11 26.36 -2.20 -9.47
CA LEU A 11 27.27 -1.23 -8.85
C LEU A 11 28.38 -1.91 -8.05
N TYR A 12 28.05 -2.97 -7.30
CA TYR A 12 29.04 -3.75 -6.56
C TYR A 12 30.05 -4.42 -7.51
N CYS A 13 29.58 -5.05 -8.59
CA CYS A 13 30.46 -5.67 -9.60
C CYS A 13 31.40 -4.65 -10.25
N ILE A 14 30.89 -3.44 -10.55
CA ILE A 14 31.71 -2.35 -11.14
C ILE A 14 32.76 -1.88 -10.12
N SER A 15 32.38 -1.71 -8.86
CA SER A 15 33.30 -1.19 -7.82
C SER A 15 34.36 -2.21 -7.39
N SER A 16 34.00 -3.48 -7.29
CA SER A 16 34.87 -4.55 -6.80
C SER A 16 35.73 -5.19 -7.87
N LYS A 17 35.43 -4.96 -9.16
CA LYS A 17 36.04 -5.62 -10.32
C LYS A 17 36.02 -7.17 -10.26
N LYS A 18 35.16 -7.73 -9.42
CA LYS A 18 34.97 -9.18 -9.26
C LYS A 18 33.49 -9.50 -9.29
N ILE A 19 33.12 -10.55 -10.01
CA ILE A 19 31.77 -11.11 -10.03
C ILE A 19 31.83 -12.42 -9.25
N ASP A 20 31.44 -12.39 -8.00
CA ASP A 20 31.26 -13.61 -7.20
C ASP A 20 29.77 -13.79 -6.86
N LEU A 21 29.07 -14.59 -7.68
CA LEU A 21 27.66 -14.92 -7.49
C LEU A 21 27.38 -15.70 -6.20
N LYS A 22 28.41 -16.32 -5.59
CA LYS A 22 28.27 -17.05 -4.32
C LYS A 22 28.06 -16.09 -3.13
N MET A 23 28.46 -14.82 -3.26
CA MET A 23 28.18 -13.80 -2.25
C MET A 23 26.70 -13.34 -2.23
N LEU A 24 25.94 -13.63 -3.28
CA LEU A 24 24.51 -13.38 -3.32
C LEU A 24 23.75 -14.46 -2.53
N ASN A 25 23.81 -14.38 -1.21
CA ASN A 25 22.94 -15.23 -0.39
C ASN A 25 21.51 -14.68 -0.39
N LEU A 26 20.74 -15.06 -1.41
CA LEU A 26 19.34 -14.63 -1.58
C LEU A 26 18.42 -15.11 -0.44
N ASN A 27 18.86 -16.07 0.36
CA ASN A 27 18.10 -16.57 1.50
C ASN A 27 18.03 -15.57 2.69
N ASN A 28 18.93 -14.59 2.70
CA ASN A 28 18.98 -13.55 3.74
C ASN A 28 18.40 -12.20 3.28
N ILE A 29 17.61 -12.20 2.19
CA ILE A 29 16.90 -10.99 1.78
C ILE A 29 15.71 -10.83 2.71
N PHE A 30 15.88 -9.97 3.71
CA PHE A 30 14.79 -9.56 4.59
C PHE A 30 13.78 -8.73 3.81
N ASP A 31 12.50 -8.92 4.11
CA ASP A 31 11.44 -8.05 3.62
C ASP A 31 11.75 -6.61 4.05
N LEU A 32 11.86 -5.72 3.07
CA LEU A 32 12.06 -4.30 3.34
C LEU A 32 10.78 -3.73 3.96
N PRO A 33 10.85 -3.11 5.15
CA PRO A 33 9.68 -2.52 5.77
C PRO A 33 8.92 -1.60 4.83
N GLY A 34 7.60 -1.79 4.70
CA GLY A 34 6.74 -0.98 3.85
C GLY A 34 7.01 -1.06 2.34
N ARG A 35 7.69 -2.10 1.87
CA ARG A 35 7.94 -2.36 0.44
C ARG A 35 7.47 -3.77 0.09
N LEU A 36 6.21 -3.90 -0.28
CA LEU A 36 5.50 -5.16 -0.48
C LEU A 36 5.65 -6.09 0.73
N GLN A 37 5.68 -5.49 1.93
CA GLN A 37 5.86 -6.20 3.18
C GLN A 37 4.65 -7.07 3.45
N LYS A 38 4.85 -8.39 3.45
CA LYS A 38 3.79 -9.37 3.66
C LYS A 38 3.58 -9.65 5.14
N ILE A 39 2.32 -9.65 5.56
CA ILE A 39 1.88 -10.13 6.87
C ILE A 39 0.90 -11.27 6.64
N GLN A 40 1.26 -12.47 7.11
CA GLN A 40 0.39 -13.64 7.06
C GLN A 40 -0.57 -13.58 8.24
N LEU A 41 -1.89 -13.64 7.99
CA LEU A 41 -2.90 -13.59 9.05
C LEU A 41 -3.35 -14.99 9.47
N ASN A 42 -3.74 -15.82 8.53
CA ASN A 42 -4.09 -17.22 8.72
C ASN A 42 -3.79 -17.99 7.43
N SER A 43 -4.23 -19.25 7.32
CA SER A 43 -3.75 -20.19 6.30
C SER A 43 -3.71 -19.65 4.87
N ASN A 44 -4.67 -18.81 4.45
CA ASN A 44 -4.74 -18.34 3.05
C ASN A 44 -5.09 -16.86 2.88
N LYS A 45 -5.13 -16.07 3.97
CA LYS A 45 -5.39 -14.63 3.92
C LYS A 45 -4.14 -13.86 4.27
N CYS A 46 -3.80 -12.86 3.46
CA CYS A 46 -2.59 -12.06 3.62
C CYS A 46 -2.91 -10.57 3.60
N LEU A 47 -2.08 -9.80 4.28
CA LEU A 47 -2.04 -8.35 4.17
C LEU A 47 -0.67 -7.94 3.61
N TYR A 48 -0.68 -6.89 2.79
CA TYR A 48 0.54 -6.26 2.29
C TYR A 48 0.58 -4.80 2.66
N ILE A 49 1.75 -4.31 3.06
CA ILE A 49 2.01 -2.89 3.29
C ILE A 49 3.01 -2.43 2.23
N ASP A 50 2.66 -1.36 1.51
CA ASP A 50 3.52 -0.80 0.47
C ASP A 50 3.49 0.73 0.41
N TYR A 51 4.58 1.30 -0.09
CA TYR A 51 4.75 2.74 -0.28
C TYR A 51 4.17 3.25 -1.62
N ALA A 52 3.39 2.46 -2.34
CA ALA A 52 2.77 2.85 -3.61
C ALA A 52 1.86 4.06 -3.42
N HIS A 53 2.32 5.23 -3.84
CA HIS A 53 1.64 6.52 -3.73
C HIS A 53 1.53 7.26 -5.07
N THR A 54 1.72 6.54 -6.17
CA THR A 54 1.52 7.02 -7.55
C THR A 54 0.63 6.04 -8.30
N PRO A 55 -0.09 6.49 -9.37
CA PRO A 55 -0.96 5.62 -10.16
C PRO A 55 -0.23 4.37 -10.69
N ALA A 56 0.92 4.55 -11.31
CA ALA A 56 1.70 3.44 -11.87
C ALA A 56 2.20 2.45 -10.81
N ALA A 57 2.62 2.94 -9.61
CA ALA A 57 3.04 2.06 -8.53
C ALA A 57 1.86 1.27 -7.96
N LEU A 58 0.70 1.91 -7.77
CA LEU A 58 -0.51 1.27 -7.30
C LEU A 58 -1.00 0.21 -8.29
N GLU A 59 -1.02 0.53 -9.59
CA GLU A 59 -1.39 -0.40 -10.66
C GLU A 59 -0.51 -1.65 -10.65
N ASN A 60 0.81 -1.46 -10.65
CA ASN A 60 1.75 -2.58 -10.67
C ASN A 60 1.57 -3.54 -9.49
N ILE A 61 1.32 -3.01 -8.29
CA ILE A 61 1.09 -3.83 -7.11
C ILE A 61 -0.25 -4.55 -7.19
N LEU A 62 -1.34 -3.85 -7.53
CA LEU A 62 -2.66 -4.46 -7.64
C LEU A 62 -2.67 -5.57 -8.68
N LEU A 63 -2.07 -5.37 -9.86
CA LEU A 63 -1.90 -6.41 -10.89
C LEU A 63 -1.11 -7.62 -10.37
N SER A 64 -0.03 -7.38 -9.64
CA SER A 64 0.79 -8.44 -9.07
C SER A 64 0.02 -9.27 -8.04
N LEU A 65 -0.75 -8.61 -7.17
CA LEU A 65 -1.59 -9.27 -6.17
C LEU A 65 -2.76 -10.02 -6.83
N LYS A 66 -3.44 -9.41 -7.80
CA LYS A 66 -4.54 -10.05 -8.54
C LYS A 66 -4.10 -11.31 -9.29
N LYS A 67 -2.87 -11.31 -9.84
CA LYS A 67 -2.28 -12.50 -10.47
C LYS A 67 -1.99 -13.61 -9.45
N LYS A 68 -1.57 -13.25 -8.25
CA LYS A 68 -1.13 -14.19 -7.21
C LYS A 68 -2.28 -14.77 -6.39
N TYR A 69 -3.29 -13.96 -6.08
CA TYR A 69 -4.41 -14.33 -5.22
C TYR A 69 -5.68 -14.53 -6.03
N LYS A 70 -6.50 -15.53 -5.66
CA LYS A 70 -7.74 -15.88 -6.34
C LYS A 70 -9.00 -15.42 -5.61
N GLY A 71 -8.84 -14.91 -4.40
CA GLY A 71 -9.89 -14.28 -3.60
C GLY A 71 -10.09 -12.82 -3.97
N ASN A 72 -10.80 -12.09 -3.13
CA ASN A 72 -11.06 -10.68 -3.30
C ASN A 72 -9.82 -9.84 -2.94
N LEU A 73 -9.55 -8.81 -3.74
CA LEU A 73 -8.49 -7.84 -3.52
C LEU A 73 -9.09 -6.56 -2.91
N ILE A 74 -8.76 -6.30 -1.66
CA ILE A 74 -9.15 -5.09 -0.95
C ILE A 74 -7.99 -4.10 -1.03
N CYS A 75 -8.26 -2.87 -1.49
CA CYS A 75 -7.26 -1.79 -1.56
C CYS A 75 -7.60 -0.68 -0.58
N LEU A 76 -6.74 -0.46 0.40
CA LEU A 76 -6.83 0.66 1.34
C LEU A 76 -5.75 1.69 1.01
N PHE A 77 -6.15 2.91 0.67
CA PHE A 77 -5.21 3.98 0.36
C PHE A 77 -5.79 5.37 0.59
N GLY A 78 -4.92 6.35 0.53
CA GLY A 78 -5.22 7.77 0.48
C GLY A 78 -4.16 8.51 -0.30
N CYS A 79 -4.34 9.82 -0.45
CA CYS A 79 -3.36 10.69 -1.08
C CYS A 79 -2.87 11.79 -0.13
N GLY A 80 -1.63 12.22 -0.31
CA GLY A 80 -1.06 13.32 0.44
C GLY A 80 -1.63 14.67 -0.01
N GLY A 81 -1.85 15.57 0.96
CA GLY A 81 -2.11 16.98 0.72
C GLY A 81 -0.83 17.75 0.39
N ASP A 82 -0.98 18.97 -0.16
CA ASP A 82 0.13 19.82 -0.62
C ASP A 82 1.09 19.09 -1.57
N ARG A 83 0.52 18.25 -2.43
CA ARG A 83 1.19 17.45 -3.44
C ARG A 83 0.41 17.47 -4.76
N ASP A 84 0.90 16.75 -5.75
CA ASP A 84 0.23 16.60 -7.05
C ASP A 84 -1.22 16.12 -6.88
N GLN A 85 -2.17 17.00 -7.19
CA GLN A 85 -3.60 16.71 -7.12
C GLN A 85 -4.06 15.90 -8.33
N GLY A 86 -3.43 16.07 -9.48
CA GLY A 86 -3.82 15.40 -10.72
C GLY A 86 -3.68 13.88 -10.66
N LYS A 87 -2.83 13.36 -9.78
CA LYS A 87 -2.72 11.90 -9.57
C LYS A 87 -3.89 11.28 -8.81
N ARG A 88 -4.68 12.07 -8.07
CA ARG A 88 -5.75 11.56 -7.18
C ARG A 88 -6.83 10.81 -7.94
N PRO A 89 -7.47 11.41 -8.98
CA PRO A 89 -8.45 10.68 -9.78
C PRO A 89 -7.83 9.48 -10.52
N LEU A 90 -6.58 9.59 -10.99
CA LEU A 90 -5.89 8.47 -11.64
C LEU A 90 -5.67 7.28 -10.68
N MET A 91 -5.34 7.54 -9.41
CA MET A 91 -5.24 6.48 -8.40
C MET A 91 -6.62 5.87 -8.08
N GLY A 92 -7.68 6.69 -8.08
CA GLY A 92 -9.07 6.22 -7.99
C GLY A 92 -9.44 5.29 -9.13
N GLU A 93 -9.15 5.67 -10.37
CA GLU A 93 -9.40 4.88 -11.58
C GLU A 93 -8.66 3.52 -11.55
N VAL A 94 -7.40 3.52 -11.16
CA VAL A 94 -6.60 2.29 -11.00
C VAL A 94 -7.22 1.37 -9.95
N ALA A 95 -7.57 1.90 -8.79
CA ALA A 95 -8.21 1.11 -7.74
C ALA A 95 -9.57 0.58 -8.18
N ASP A 96 -10.38 1.40 -8.88
CA ASP A 96 -11.67 1.00 -9.43
C ASP A 96 -11.56 -0.16 -10.42
N SER A 97 -10.55 -0.14 -11.27
CA SER A 97 -10.35 -1.16 -12.30
C SER A 97 -9.83 -2.49 -11.76
N LEU A 98 -9.07 -2.47 -10.68
CA LEU A 98 -8.30 -3.64 -10.24
C LEU A 98 -8.71 -4.20 -8.89
N ALA A 99 -9.23 -3.40 -7.97
CA ALA A 99 -9.66 -3.87 -6.66
C ALA A 99 -11.15 -4.28 -6.66
N ASP A 100 -11.49 -5.28 -5.86
CA ASP A 100 -12.87 -5.73 -5.66
C ASP A 100 -13.56 -4.87 -4.58
N LYS A 101 -12.80 -4.36 -3.61
CA LYS A 101 -13.25 -3.42 -2.57
C LYS A 101 -12.19 -2.35 -2.32
N ILE A 102 -12.64 -1.14 -2.02
CA ILE A 102 -11.79 0.03 -1.83
C ILE A 102 -12.12 0.67 -0.49
N ILE A 103 -11.11 0.96 0.32
CA ILE A 103 -11.23 1.76 1.52
C ILE A 103 -10.42 3.04 1.34
N LEU A 104 -11.10 4.18 1.26
CA LEU A 104 -10.45 5.48 1.15
C LEU A 104 -10.22 6.06 2.55
N THR A 105 -8.99 6.49 2.80
CA THR A 105 -8.59 7.03 4.10
C THR A 105 -7.60 8.17 3.95
N ASN A 106 -7.27 8.84 5.06
CA ASN A 106 -6.22 9.85 5.05
C ASN A 106 -4.83 9.20 4.96
N ASP A 107 -3.98 9.82 4.14
CA ASP A 107 -2.53 9.67 4.17
C ASP A 107 -1.94 10.80 5.05
N ASN A 108 -1.23 11.74 4.48
CA ASN A 108 -0.72 12.96 5.12
C ASN A 108 -1.46 14.17 4.54
N PRO A 109 -2.63 14.57 5.08
CA PRO A 109 -3.42 15.66 4.50
C PRO A 109 -2.74 17.04 4.60
N ARG A 110 -1.74 17.18 5.46
CA ARG A 110 -1.01 18.43 5.72
C ARG A 110 -1.96 19.60 5.97
N PHE A 111 -1.94 20.63 5.11
CA PHE A 111 -2.83 21.80 5.25
C PHE A 111 -4.11 21.70 4.43
N GLU A 112 -4.22 20.74 3.51
CA GLU A 112 -5.40 20.57 2.68
C GLU A 112 -6.60 19.99 3.47
N ASN A 113 -7.78 20.26 2.95
CA ASN A 113 -9.02 19.67 3.46
C ASN A 113 -9.08 18.18 3.11
N GLN A 114 -9.13 17.35 4.14
CA GLN A 114 -9.19 15.88 4.02
C GLN A 114 -10.35 15.41 3.14
N LYS A 115 -11.51 16.05 3.24
CA LYS A 115 -12.68 15.70 2.43
C LYS A 115 -12.41 15.97 0.94
N LYS A 116 -11.78 17.12 0.63
CA LYS A 116 -11.45 17.46 -0.76
C LYS A 116 -10.49 16.46 -1.38
N ILE A 117 -9.49 15.98 -0.62
CA ILE A 117 -8.56 14.94 -1.11
C ILE A 117 -9.32 13.66 -1.47
N ILE A 118 -10.27 13.25 -0.64
CA ILE A 118 -11.10 12.07 -0.90
C ILE A 118 -12.03 12.29 -2.08
N GLU A 119 -12.66 13.46 -2.20
CA GLU A 119 -13.50 13.83 -3.34
C GLU A 119 -12.72 13.75 -4.65
N ASP A 120 -11.50 14.28 -4.70
CA ASP A 120 -10.64 14.20 -5.88
C ASP A 120 -10.29 12.74 -6.27
N ILE A 121 -10.14 11.85 -5.29
CA ILE A 121 -9.93 10.42 -5.58
C ILE A 121 -11.21 9.79 -6.14
N LEU A 122 -12.37 10.14 -5.57
CA LEU A 122 -13.67 9.63 -6.01
C LEU A 122 -14.01 10.01 -7.44
N GLU A 123 -13.50 11.15 -7.95
CA GLU A 123 -13.68 11.54 -9.36
C GLU A 123 -13.20 10.48 -10.36
N GLY A 124 -12.24 9.63 -9.95
CA GLY A 124 -11.74 8.53 -10.77
C GLY A 124 -12.46 7.20 -10.58
N ILE A 125 -13.39 7.08 -9.64
CA ILE A 125 -14.07 5.84 -9.30
C ILE A 125 -15.47 5.84 -9.91
N LYS A 126 -15.77 4.83 -10.72
CA LYS A 126 -17.07 4.67 -11.39
C LYS A 126 -18.06 3.87 -10.54
N ASP A 127 -17.59 2.81 -9.87
CA ASP A 127 -18.42 1.96 -9.02
C ASP A 127 -18.26 2.31 -7.54
N LEU A 128 -19.09 3.23 -7.06
CA LEU A 128 -19.08 3.66 -5.67
C LEU A 128 -19.59 2.59 -4.69
N ASN A 129 -20.26 1.53 -5.16
CA ASN A 129 -20.79 0.49 -4.27
C ASN A 129 -19.68 -0.35 -3.61
N LYS A 130 -18.47 -0.36 -4.20
CA LYS A 130 -17.31 -1.04 -3.62
C LYS A 130 -16.42 -0.15 -2.74
N VAL A 131 -16.83 1.11 -2.49
CA VAL A 131 -16.04 2.11 -1.77
C VAL A 131 -16.57 2.32 -0.37
N GLU A 132 -15.71 2.19 0.62
CA GLU A 132 -15.92 2.65 1.99
C GLU A 132 -15.01 3.83 2.30
N ILE A 133 -15.52 4.87 2.93
CA ILE A 133 -14.74 6.07 3.30
C ILE A 133 -14.57 6.11 4.80
N ILE A 134 -13.35 5.95 5.29
CA ILE A 134 -13.00 6.03 6.70
C ILE A 134 -11.78 6.95 6.84
N THR A 135 -11.99 8.20 7.20
CA THR A 135 -10.94 9.22 7.22
C THR A 135 -9.83 8.93 8.24
N GLU A 136 -10.16 8.35 9.38
CA GLU A 136 -9.17 7.96 10.39
C GLU A 136 -8.47 6.66 9.98
N ARG A 137 -7.16 6.76 9.66
CA ARG A 137 -6.40 5.63 9.10
C ARG A 137 -6.38 4.40 10.00
N THR A 138 -6.27 4.59 11.31
CA THR A 138 -6.31 3.45 12.26
C THR A 138 -7.65 2.71 12.19
N LYS A 139 -8.77 3.45 12.11
CA LYS A 139 -10.10 2.84 11.96
C LYS A 139 -10.27 2.18 10.60
N ALA A 140 -9.72 2.80 9.54
CA ALA A 140 -9.74 2.25 8.20
C ALA A 140 -8.99 0.90 8.14
N ILE A 141 -7.81 0.82 8.74
CA ILE A 141 -7.04 -0.43 8.82
C ILE A 141 -7.82 -1.50 9.60
N LYS A 142 -8.44 -1.15 10.72
CA LYS A 142 -9.30 -2.07 11.49
C LYS A 142 -10.47 -2.59 10.66
N SER A 143 -11.18 -1.70 9.95
CA SER A 143 -12.27 -2.08 9.05
C SER A 143 -11.77 -3.00 7.96
N GLY A 144 -10.62 -2.70 7.33
CA GLY A 144 -10.02 -3.54 6.31
C GLY A 144 -9.63 -4.93 6.81
N LEU A 145 -9.09 -5.05 8.03
CA LEU A 145 -8.77 -6.34 8.65
C LEU A 145 -10.04 -7.16 8.95
N LYS A 146 -11.08 -6.51 9.49
CA LYS A 146 -12.38 -7.15 9.72
C LYS A 146 -12.96 -7.62 8.39
N LEU A 147 -13.02 -6.76 7.38
CA LEU A 147 -13.50 -7.09 6.05
C LEU A 147 -12.75 -8.27 5.45
N LEU A 148 -11.41 -8.27 5.53
CA LEU A 148 -10.59 -9.39 5.06
C LEU A 148 -10.90 -10.69 5.82
N SER A 149 -11.20 -10.62 7.12
CA SER A 149 -11.57 -11.81 7.91
C SER A 149 -12.89 -12.46 7.45
N GLU A 150 -13.83 -11.65 6.98
CA GLU A 150 -15.14 -12.07 6.48
C GLU A 150 -15.10 -12.55 5.01
N GLU A 151 -14.04 -12.22 4.28
CA GLU A 151 -13.88 -12.60 2.87
C GLU A 151 -13.54 -14.09 2.69
N LYS A 152 -13.78 -14.59 1.46
CA LYS A 152 -13.39 -15.96 1.08
C LYS A 152 -11.89 -16.20 1.18
N GLU A 153 -11.51 -17.47 1.26
CA GLU A 153 -10.11 -17.88 1.23
C GLU A 153 -9.37 -17.38 -0.02
N GLY A 154 -8.09 -17.06 0.14
CA GLY A 154 -7.26 -16.49 -0.92
C GLY A 154 -7.49 -15.00 -1.17
N SER A 155 -8.28 -14.32 -0.30
CA SER A 155 -8.42 -12.86 -0.37
C SER A 155 -7.21 -12.15 0.24
N VAL A 156 -6.97 -10.92 -0.20
CA VAL A 156 -5.81 -10.12 0.18
C VAL A 156 -6.18 -8.66 0.42
N LEU A 157 -5.57 -8.05 1.45
CA LEU A 157 -5.67 -6.62 1.75
C LEU A 157 -4.33 -5.93 1.43
N LEU A 158 -4.39 -4.86 0.65
CA LEU A 158 -3.26 -3.97 0.41
C LEU A 158 -3.47 -2.67 1.20
N LEU A 159 -2.50 -2.32 2.06
CA LEU A 159 -2.36 -0.98 2.65
C LEU A 159 -1.33 -0.21 1.83
N ALA A 160 -1.78 0.75 1.03
CA ALA A 160 -0.92 1.53 0.13
C ALA A 160 -0.73 2.97 0.60
N GLY A 161 0.38 3.56 0.16
CA GLY A 161 0.73 4.97 0.32
C GLY A 161 1.82 5.22 1.34
N LYS A 162 1.64 4.81 2.60
CA LYS A 162 2.55 5.15 3.70
C LYS A 162 3.75 4.21 3.83
N GLY A 163 3.59 2.94 3.49
CA GLY A 163 4.70 1.99 3.57
C GLY A 163 5.34 1.95 4.97
N HIS A 164 6.61 2.37 5.05
CA HIS A 164 7.41 2.40 6.29
C HIS A 164 7.24 3.69 7.11
N GLU A 165 6.45 4.65 6.66
CA GLU A 165 6.27 5.91 7.40
C GLU A 165 5.67 5.65 8.78
N SER A 166 6.24 6.30 9.80
CA SER A 166 5.84 6.16 11.19
C SER A 166 4.95 7.31 11.69
N ASN A 167 4.73 8.31 10.86
CA ASN A 167 4.01 9.53 11.24
C ASN A 167 2.94 9.91 10.22
N GLN A 168 1.93 10.63 10.69
CA GLN A 168 0.93 11.30 9.88
C GLN A 168 0.98 12.81 10.14
N GLU A 169 1.07 13.60 9.06
CA GLU A 169 1.11 15.04 9.11
C GLU A 169 -0.29 15.63 8.90
N ILE A 170 -0.84 16.30 9.93
CA ILE A 170 -2.13 16.99 9.88
C ILE A 170 -1.94 18.42 10.35
N LYS A 171 -2.05 19.39 9.43
CA LYS A 171 -1.73 20.81 9.68
C LYS A 171 -0.29 20.90 10.22
N ARG A 172 -0.11 21.48 11.41
CA ARG A 172 1.21 21.63 12.07
C ARG A 172 1.51 20.50 13.07
N LYS A 173 0.67 19.46 13.11
CA LYS A 173 0.82 18.37 14.07
C LYS A 173 1.32 17.12 13.36
N THR A 174 2.30 16.47 13.96
CA THR A 174 2.76 15.14 13.60
C THR A 174 2.18 14.15 14.59
N ILE A 175 1.42 13.19 14.09
CA ILE A 175 0.80 12.14 14.91
C ILE A 175 1.51 10.84 14.58
N GLN A 176 1.91 10.08 15.60
CA GLN A 176 2.48 8.76 15.38
C GLN A 176 1.44 7.84 14.76
N SER A 177 1.75 7.27 13.61
CA SER A 177 0.85 6.41 12.84
C SER A 177 1.69 5.54 11.91
N ASN A 178 1.91 4.30 12.30
CA ASN A 178 2.64 3.31 11.51
C ASN A 178 1.70 2.15 11.18
N ASP A 179 1.51 1.87 9.89
CA ASP A 179 0.56 0.84 9.43
C ASP A 179 0.91 -0.56 9.98
N TYR A 180 2.19 -0.89 10.04
CA TYR A 180 2.65 -2.19 10.55
C TYR A 180 2.36 -2.37 12.04
N GLU A 181 2.64 -1.34 12.85
CA GLU A 181 2.37 -1.39 14.30
C GLU A 181 0.85 -1.43 14.58
N ILE A 182 0.06 -0.71 13.79
CA ILE A 182 -1.41 -0.77 13.89
C ILE A 182 -1.89 -2.19 13.61
N VAL A 183 -1.42 -2.81 12.51
CA VAL A 183 -1.80 -4.18 12.17
C VAL A 183 -1.39 -5.16 13.26
N ARG A 184 -0.13 -5.07 13.76
CA ARG A 184 0.37 -5.95 14.83
C ARG A 184 -0.41 -5.84 16.14
N GLY A 185 -0.99 -4.70 16.43
CA GLY A 185 -1.84 -4.52 17.59
C GLY A 185 -3.23 -5.18 17.50
N PHE A 186 -3.57 -5.75 16.32
CA PHE A 186 -4.88 -6.37 16.05
C PHE A 186 -4.82 -7.86 15.72
N ILE A 187 -3.65 -8.39 15.46
CA ILE A 187 -3.40 -9.82 15.20
C ILE A 187 -2.62 -10.42 16.35
#